data_2e38974a59ebe12aca3b25627c07accb
#
_entry.id   2e38974a59ebe12aca3b25627c07accb
#
_cell.length_a   1.000
_cell.length_b   1.000
_cell.length_c   1.000
_cell.angle_alpha   90.00
_cell.angle_beta   90.00
_cell.angle_gamma   90.00
#
_symmetry.space_group_name_H-M   'P 1'
#
loop_
_entity.id
_entity.type
_entity.pdbx_description
1 polymer ?
#
loop_
_entity_poly.entity_id
_entity_poly.type
_entity_poly.pdbx_seq_one_letter_code
_entity_poly.pdbx_strand_id
1 'polypeptide(L)'
;ETSSGGLGFGFKWNMGWMNDTLRYFAEDPVNRRWHHNELTFSLVYAFSENFVLPLSHDEVVHGKGSLLSKMPGDYWRQLAGVRLLFGYQWTHPGKKLNFMGSEFAQGGEWNSGASLDWWHLDIPGHAGVRRLVSDLNRLYGQDPALWCDDYRGFEWIDANDGDHNLLTYLRKSADDGWPPVGGDRELQREPPRSLPGRPAFHRDLGRGPEHGCRDLRRFRGG
;
A
#
# COMPACT_ATOMS: atom_id res chain seq x y z
N GLU A 1 -16.15 1.17 -16.40
CA GLU A 1 -15.44 -0.12 -16.38
C GLU A 1 -14.80 -0.37 -17.74
N THR A 2 -13.53 -0.79 -17.78
CA THR A 2 -12.81 -1.09 -19.03
C THR A 2 -13.43 -2.28 -19.78
N SER A 3 -13.98 -3.24 -19.06
CA SER A 3 -14.65 -4.42 -19.60
C SER A 3 -16.05 -4.15 -20.18
N SER A 4 -16.68 -3.02 -19.82
CA SER A 4 -18.07 -2.67 -20.17
C SER A 4 -18.17 -1.51 -21.16
N GLY A 5 -17.12 -1.25 -21.96
CA GLY A 5 -17.14 -0.19 -22.96
C GLY A 5 -16.90 1.21 -22.41
N GLY A 6 -16.10 1.34 -21.35
CA GLY A 6 -15.64 2.60 -20.80
C GLY A 6 -14.78 3.40 -21.80
N LEU A 7 -14.24 4.55 -21.36
CA LEU A 7 -13.47 5.50 -22.19
C LEU A 7 -12.12 4.97 -22.69
N GLY A 8 -11.79 3.69 -22.46
CA GLY A 8 -10.57 3.05 -22.96
C GLY A 8 -9.33 3.28 -22.08
N PHE A 9 -9.46 3.89 -20.91
CA PHE A 9 -8.35 3.99 -19.97
C PHE A 9 -8.02 2.62 -19.33
N GLY A 10 -6.72 2.28 -19.29
CA GLY A 10 -6.25 1.02 -18.72
C GLY A 10 -6.22 1.02 -17.19
N PHE A 11 -6.19 2.19 -16.55
CA PHE A 11 -6.10 2.37 -15.10
C PHE A 11 -7.05 3.45 -14.60
N LYS A 12 -7.44 3.34 -13.34
CA LYS A 12 -8.32 4.29 -12.64
C LYS A 12 -7.72 4.64 -11.28
N TRP A 13 -7.68 5.93 -10.95
CA TRP A 13 -7.27 6.35 -9.61
C TRP A 13 -8.32 5.96 -8.58
N ASN A 14 -7.88 5.31 -7.51
CA ASN A 14 -8.73 4.94 -6.39
C ASN A 14 -8.85 6.10 -5.40
N MET A 15 -9.70 7.08 -5.75
CA MET A 15 -9.92 8.27 -4.92
C MET A 15 -10.60 7.92 -3.60
N GLY A 16 -11.43 6.87 -3.57
CA GLY A 16 -12.06 6.38 -2.34
C GLY A 16 -11.00 5.88 -1.35
N TRP A 17 -10.10 5.00 -1.80
CA TRP A 17 -8.96 4.55 -1.00
C TRP A 17 -8.12 5.71 -0.49
N MET A 18 -7.80 6.68 -1.35
CA MET A 18 -6.97 7.84 -0.99
C MET A 18 -7.62 8.67 0.12
N ASN A 19 -8.89 9.04 -0.05
CA ASN A 19 -9.60 9.87 0.91
C ASN A 19 -9.76 9.16 2.27
N ASP A 20 -10.19 7.91 2.27
CA ASP A 20 -10.41 7.13 3.49
C ASP A 20 -9.09 6.87 4.21
N THR A 21 -8.04 6.49 3.47
CA THR A 21 -6.72 6.25 4.04
C THR A 21 -6.15 7.51 4.68
N LEU A 22 -6.17 8.66 3.99
CA LEU A 22 -5.63 9.90 4.55
C LEU A 22 -6.44 10.38 5.76
N ARG A 23 -7.75 10.19 5.76
CA ARG A 23 -8.61 10.50 6.92
C ARG A 23 -8.22 9.64 8.12
N TYR A 24 -8.12 8.32 7.95
CA TYR A 24 -7.68 7.42 9.01
C TYR A 24 -6.32 7.80 9.58
N PHE A 25 -5.34 8.09 8.72
CA PHE A 25 -4.00 8.43 9.17
C PHE A 25 -3.90 9.80 9.85
N ALA A 26 -4.80 10.73 9.53
CA ALA A 26 -4.91 12.03 10.20
C ALA A 26 -5.52 11.94 11.60
N GLU A 27 -6.27 10.87 11.90
CA GLU A 27 -6.85 10.68 13.23
C GLU A 27 -5.79 10.39 14.29
N ASP A 28 -6.00 10.92 15.50
CA ASP A 28 -5.21 10.52 16.66
C ASP A 28 -5.32 9.02 16.86
N PRO A 29 -4.22 8.29 17.13
CA PRO A 29 -4.25 6.84 17.33
C PRO A 29 -5.31 6.33 18.31
N VAL A 30 -5.68 7.11 19.32
CA VAL A 30 -6.73 6.75 20.28
C VAL A 30 -8.12 6.69 19.65
N ASN A 31 -8.35 7.45 18.57
CA ASN A 31 -9.62 7.51 17.86
C ASN A 31 -9.71 6.52 16.69
N ARG A 32 -8.60 6.02 16.19
CA ARG A 32 -8.54 5.18 14.97
C ARG A 32 -9.40 3.92 15.05
N ARG A 33 -9.63 3.41 16.23
CA ARG A 33 -10.48 2.23 16.42
C ARG A 33 -11.92 2.41 15.88
N TRP A 34 -12.43 3.64 15.88
CA TRP A 34 -13.76 3.97 15.33
C TRP A 34 -13.74 4.25 13.83
N HIS A 35 -12.55 4.36 13.25
CA HIS A 35 -12.30 4.64 11.83
C HIS A 35 -11.70 3.44 11.09
N HIS A 36 -11.62 2.28 11.73
CA HIS A 36 -10.95 1.10 11.21
C HIS A 36 -11.48 0.64 9.84
N ASN A 37 -12.77 0.81 9.59
CA ASN A 37 -13.41 0.51 8.33
C ASN A 37 -12.89 1.37 7.15
N GLU A 38 -12.31 2.53 7.38
CA GLU A 38 -11.73 3.38 6.35
C GLU A 38 -10.52 2.71 5.68
N LEU A 39 -9.81 1.82 6.37
CA LEU A 39 -8.75 1.01 5.77
C LEU A 39 -9.25 -0.27 5.10
N THR A 40 -10.38 -0.82 5.53
CA THR A 40 -10.84 -2.12 5.03
C THR A 40 -11.85 -2.00 3.89
N PHE A 41 -12.61 -0.90 3.82
CA PHE A 41 -13.70 -0.74 2.87
C PHE A 41 -13.24 -0.79 1.40
N SER A 42 -12.09 -0.21 1.08
CA SER A 42 -11.56 -0.19 -0.28
C SER A 42 -11.34 -1.59 -0.87
N LEU A 43 -11.13 -2.60 -0.02
CA LEU A 43 -10.93 -3.98 -0.44
C LEU A 43 -12.21 -4.66 -0.95
N VAL A 44 -13.39 -4.12 -0.63
CA VAL A 44 -14.66 -4.61 -1.17
C VAL A 44 -14.72 -4.48 -2.70
N TYR A 45 -14.06 -3.46 -3.25
CA TYR A 45 -14.06 -3.17 -4.69
C TYR A 45 -12.67 -3.16 -5.34
N ALA A 46 -11.61 -3.46 -4.58
CA ALA A 46 -10.21 -3.32 -5.03
C ALA A 46 -9.88 -4.07 -6.34
N PHE A 47 -10.66 -5.10 -6.67
CA PHE A 47 -10.46 -5.95 -7.85
C PHE A 47 -11.51 -5.73 -8.96
N SER A 48 -12.40 -4.75 -8.80
CA SER A 48 -13.39 -4.41 -9.82
C SER A 48 -12.83 -3.66 -11.01
N GLU A 49 -11.69 -2.98 -10.83
CA GLU A 49 -10.98 -2.17 -11.81
C GLU A 49 -9.46 -2.31 -11.65
N ASN A 50 -8.71 -1.88 -12.64
CA ASN A 50 -7.26 -1.74 -12.50
C ASN A 50 -6.93 -0.46 -11.73
N PHE A 51 -6.93 -0.52 -10.40
CA PHE A 51 -6.73 0.65 -9.59
C PHE A 51 -5.28 1.07 -9.44
N VAL A 52 -5.07 2.39 -9.43
CA VAL A 52 -3.86 3.05 -8.90
C VAL A 52 -4.22 3.66 -7.55
N LEU A 53 -3.37 3.49 -6.56
CA LEU A 53 -3.49 4.05 -5.21
C LEU A 53 -2.76 5.41 -5.20
N PRO A 54 -3.44 6.54 -5.43
CA PRO A 54 -2.78 7.80 -5.61
C PRO A 54 -2.48 8.47 -4.27
N LEU A 55 -1.23 8.89 -4.09
CA LEU A 55 -0.83 10.00 -3.24
C LEU A 55 -0.19 11.02 -4.18
N SER A 56 -1.04 11.81 -4.85
CA SER A 56 -0.68 12.65 -5.96
C SER A 56 -0.30 14.07 -5.51
N HIS A 57 -0.08 14.96 -6.48
CA HIS A 57 0.15 16.37 -6.18
C HIS A 57 -1.05 17.01 -5.47
N ASP A 58 -2.27 16.58 -5.78
CA ASP A 58 -3.50 17.15 -5.22
C ASP A 58 -3.56 17.05 -3.70
N GLU A 59 -2.88 16.08 -3.10
CA GLU A 59 -2.86 15.89 -1.65
C GLU A 59 -1.78 16.74 -0.94
N VAL A 60 -0.84 17.34 -1.69
CA VAL A 60 0.33 18.03 -1.11
C VAL A 60 0.57 19.44 -1.65
N VAL A 61 -0.33 19.96 -2.50
CA VAL A 61 -0.27 21.35 -3.02
C VAL A 61 -0.74 22.38 -1.98
N HIS A 62 -0.59 23.66 -2.35
CA HIS A 62 -0.92 24.81 -1.48
C HIS A 62 -2.28 24.67 -0.80
N GLY A 63 -2.29 24.86 0.51
CA GLY A 63 -3.47 24.75 1.38
C GLY A 63 -3.84 23.31 1.79
N LYS A 64 -3.10 22.32 1.33
CA LYS A 64 -3.35 20.89 1.64
C LYS A 64 -2.41 20.31 2.70
N GLY A 65 -1.26 20.96 2.94
CA GLY A 65 -0.19 20.42 3.76
C GLY A 65 0.60 19.31 3.08
N SER A 66 1.72 18.91 3.67
CA SER A 66 2.47 17.74 3.24
C SER A 66 1.90 16.45 3.83
N LEU A 67 2.31 15.27 3.32
CA LEU A 67 1.93 14.01 3.95
C LEU A 67 2.40 13.94 5.41
N LEU A 68 3.58 14.51 5.71
CA LEU A 68 4.12 14.57 7.05
C LEU A 68 3.22 15.40 7.99
N SER A 69 2.81 16.58 7.54
CA SER A 69 2.00 17.50 8.37
C SER A 69 0.57 17.01 8.62
N LYS A 70 0.09 16.05 7.81
CA LYS A 70 -1.22 15.40 8.02
C LYS A 70 -1.19 14.39 9.18
N MET A 71 0.00 13.90 9.56
CA MET A 71 0.13 12.90 10.61
C MET A 71 0.02 13.57 11.99
N PRO A 72 -0.73 12.98 12.94
CA PRO A 72 -0.87 13.53 14.29
C PRO A 72 0.38 13.28 15.14
N GLY A 73 0.49 14.07 16.21
CA GLY A 73 1.51 13.91 17.23
C GLY A 73 2.78 14.71 17.00
N ASP A 74 3.83 14.35 17.74
CA ASP A 74 5.15 14.94 17.61
C ASP A 74 5.86 14.50 16.30
N TYR A 75 6.96 15.15 16.01
CA TYR A 75 7.72 14.91 14.78
C TYR A 75 8.13 13.44 14.56
N TRP A 76 8.51 12.72 15.63
CA TRP A 76 8.83 11.30 15.53
C TRP A 76 7.60 10.47 15.13
N ARG A 77 6.45 10.77 15.75
CA ARG A 77 5.17 10.12 15.45
C ARG A 77 4.67 10.43 14.04
N GLN A 78 4.84 11.67 13.59
CA GLN A 78 4.54 12.05 12.21
C GLN A 78 5.34 11.23 11.21
N LEU A 79 6.66 11.12 11.40
CA LEU A 79 7.50 10.26 10.54
C LEU A 79 7.12 8.78 10.64
N ALA A 80 6.71 8.31 11.82
CA ALA A 80 6.20 6.94 11.99
C ALA A 80 4.89 6.74 11.23
N GLY A 81 3.99 7.72 11.26
CA GLY A 81 2.73 7.73 10.50
C GLY A 81 2.97 7.63 8.99
N VAL A 82 3.90 8.43 8.44
CA VAL A 82 4.26 8.36 7.02
C VAL A 82 4.83 6.99 6.64
N ARG A 83 5.69 6.41 7.49
CA ARG A 83 6.23 5.05 7.25
C ARG A 83 5.12 4.00 7.24
N LEU A 84 4.16 4.11 8.15
CA LEU A 84 3.03 3.19 8.22
C LEU A 84 2.10 3.36 6.99
N LEU A 85 1.83 4.60 6.57
CA LEU A 85 1.08 4.91 5.37
C LEU A 85 1.70 4.24 4.13
N PHE A 86 3.02 4.36 3.94
CA PHE A 86 3.69 3.73 2.81
C PHE A 86 3.71 2.20 2.92
N GLY A 87 3.92 1.65 4.11
CA GLY A 87 3.79 0.20 4.33
C GLY A 87 2.42 -0.32 3.92
N TYR A 88 1.37 0.38 4.32
CA TYR A 88 0.00 0.06 3.92
C TYR A 88 -0.21 0.22 2.41
N GLN A 89 0.22 1.34 1.81
CA GLN A 89 0.08 1.57 0.37
C GLN A 89 0.77 0.47 -0.45
N TRP A 90 2.00 0.07 -0.09
CA TRP A 90 2.75 -0.94 -0.85
C TRP A 90 2.18 -2.34 -0.74
N THR A 91 1.56 -2.66 0.39
CA THR A 91 0.98 -3.98 0.62
C THR A 91 -0.49 -4.09 0.20
N HIS A 92 -1.21 -2.97 0.07
CA HIS A 92 -2.59 -2.96 -0.42
C HIS A 92 -2.68 -3.32 -1.92
N PRO A 93 -3.70 -4.05 -2.40
CA PRO A 93 -3.93 -4.29 -3.82
C PRO A 93 -4.04 -3.00 -4.64
N GLY A 94 -3.49 -3.00 -5.86
CA GLY A 94 -3.47 -1.84 -6.77
C GLY A 94 -2.06 -1.30 -7.01
N LYS A 95 -1.90 -0.50 -8.05
CA LYS A 95 -0.63 0.12 -8.43
C LYS A 95 -0.32 1.32 -7.54
N LYS A 96 0.97 1.60 -7.31
CA LYS A 96 1.42 2.64 -6.38
C LYS A 96 1.71 3.93 -7.14
N LEU A 97 1.23 5.06 -6.62
CA LEU A 97 1.58 6.37 -7.12
C LEU A 97 1.92 7.29 -5.94
N ASN A 98 3.16 7.74 -5.91
CA ASN A 98 3.63 8.77 -5.00
C ASN A 98 4.11 9.98 -5.77
N PHE A 99 3.78 11.17 -5.26
CA PHE A 99 4.26 12.41 -5.83
C PHE A 99 5.62 12.81 -5.21
N MET A 100 6.42 13.52 -6.03
CA MET A 100 7.80 13.93 -5.68
C MET A 100 7.90 14.64 -4.32
N GLY A 101 8.92 14.29 -3.55
CA GLY A 101 9.16 14.80 -2.19
C GLY A 101 8.50 13.96 -1.10
N SER A 102 7.41 13.24 -1.41
CA SER A 102 6.74 12.36 -0.45
C SER A 102 7.63 11.20 -0.01
N GLU A 103 8.48 10.68 -0.90
CA GLU A 103 9.38 9.54 -0.67
C GLU A 103 10.43 9.79 0.42
N PHE A 104 10.67 11.04 0.80
CA PHE A 104 11.48 11.41 1.95
C PHE A 104 10.72 12.25 2.98
N ALA A 105 9.38 12.23 2.90
CA ALA A 105 8.48 12.94 3.82
C ALA A 105 8.75 14.45 3.87
N GLN A 106 8.86 15.12 2.71
CA GLN A 106 9.05 16.57 2.66
C GLN A 106 8.10 17.29 3.63
N GLY A 107 8.62 18.22 4.44
CA GLY A 107 7.86 18.91 5.47
C GLY A 107 6.95 20.01 4.93
N GLY A 108 7.39 20.70 3.87
CA GLY A 108 6.63 21.74 3.19
C GLY A 108 5.66 21.20 2.16
N GLU A 109 4.67 22.02 1.80
CA GLU A 109 3.80 21.77 0.65
C GLU A 109 4.61 21.78 -0.65
N TRP A 110 4.17 21.02 -1.64
CA TRP A 110 4.80 21.07 -2.94
C TRP A 110 4.55 22.43 -3.62
N ASN A 111 5.61 23.01 -4.16
CA ASN A 111 5.60 24.29 -4.87
C ASN A 111 6.30 24.13 -6.22
N SER A 112 5.57 24.34 -7.32
CA SER A 112 6.12 24.27 -8.67
C SER A 112 7.19 25.32 -8.97
N GLY A 113 7.22 26.42 -8.23
CA GLY A 113 8.20 27.51 -8.35
C GLY A 113 9.48 27.32 -7.55
N ALA A 114 9.62 26.22 -6.79
CA ALA A 114 10.76 25.98 -5.93
C ALA A 114 11.31 24.56 -6.10
N SER A 115 12.58 24.39 -5.75
CA SER A 115 13.17 23.05 -5.62
C SER A 115 12.53 22.30 -4.44
N LEU A 116 12.59 20.95 -4.48
CA LEU A 116 12.27 20.15 -3.31
C LEU A 116 13.27 20.45 -2.18
N ASP A 117 12.82 20.23 -0.96
CA ASP A 117 13.60 20.47 0.26
C ASP A 117 14.63 19.36 0.49
N TRP A 118 15.59 19.20 -0.42
CA TRP A 118 16.62 18.15 -0.40
C TRP A 118 17.43 18.09 0.89
N TRP A 119 17.56 19.21 1.60
CA TRP A 119 18.22 19.30 2.90
C TRP A 119 17.59 18.39 3.97
N HIS A 120 16.33 17.99 3.80
CA HIS A 120 15.69 17.01 4.69
C HIS A 120 16.46 15.67 4.70
N LEU A 121 17.16 15.32 3.64
CA LEU A 121 17.92 14.07 3.58
C LEU A 121 19.12 14.04 4.53
N ASP A 122 19.56 15.18 5.03
CA ASP A 122 20.60 15.28 6.07
C ASP A 122 20.03 14.96 7.46
N ILE A 123 18.69 14.93 7.59
CA ILE A 123 18.02 14.59 8.84
C ILE A 123 17.75 13.08 8.88
N PRO A 124 18.24 12.36 9.92
CA PRO A 124 18.14 10.90 9.97
C PRO A 124 16.72 10.33 9.80
N GLY A 125 15.69 11.04 10.29
CA GLY A 125 14.30 10.62 10.17
C GLY A 125 13.82 10.58 8.73
N HIS A 126 14.08 11.62 7.95
CA HIS A 126 13.72 11.72 6.54
C HIS A 126 14.55 10.76 5.67
N ALA A 127 15.86 10.68 5.93
CA ALA A 127 16.71 9.69 5.30
C ALA A 127 16.22 8.26 5.57
N GLY A 128 15.63 8.01 6.76
CA GLY A 128 14.99 6.76 7.12
C GLY A 128 13.75 6.45 6.28
N VAL A 129 12.89 7.45 6.05
CA VAL A 129 11.71 7.30 5.18
C VAL A 129 12.13 6.98 3.74
N ARG A 130 13.11 7.71 3.20
CA ARG A 130 13.65 7.44 1.86
C ARG A 130 14.18 6.02 1.71
N ARG A 131 14.95 5.53 2.71
CA ARG A 131 15.42 4.14 2.71
C ARG A 131 14.28 3.14 2.72
N LEU A 132 13.25 3.36 3.54
CA LEU A 132 12.05 2.52 3.55
C LEU A 132 11.40 2.46 2.17
N VAL A 133 11.17 3.61 1.52
CA VAL A 133 10.55 3.65 0.17
C VAL A 133 11.44 2.92 -0.85
N SER A 134 12.76 3.06 -0.76
CA SER A 134 13.69 2.30 -1.61
C SER A 134 13.56 0.79 -1.39
N ASP A 135 13.46 0.34 -0.14
CA ASP A 135 13.29 -1.08 0.21
C ASP A 135 11.92 -1.61 -0.23
N LEU A 136 10.86 -0.83 -0.04
CA LEU A 136 9.52 -1.17 -0.51
C LEU A 136 9.46 -1.30 -2.03
N ASN A 137 10.09 -0.38 -2.77
CA ASN A 137 10.20 -0.46 -4.23
C ASN A 137 10.96 -1.70 -4.69
N ARG A 138 12.06 -2.05 -4.00
CA ARG A 138 12.80 -3.27 -4.30
C ARG A 138 11.95 -4.52 -4.08
N LEU A 139 11.27 -4.61 -2.94
CA LEU A 139 10.36 -5.72 -2.64
C LEU A 139 9.23 -5.78 -3.68
N TYR A 140 8.60 -4.66 -3.99
CA TYR A 140 7.52 -4.59 -4.99
C TYR A 140 7.98 -5.06 -6.37
N GLY A 141 9.23 -4.77 -6.75
CA GLY A 141 9.78 -5.23 -8.03
C GLY A 141 10.20 -6.70 -8.04
N GLN A 142 10.43 -7.31 -6.88
CA GLN A 142 10.93 -8.68 -6.75
C GLN A 142 9.83 -9.69 -6.40
N ASP A 143 8.81 -9.28 -5.66
CA ASP A 143 7.77 -10.18 -5.15
C ASP A 143 6.44 -10.00 -5.90
N PRO A 144 6.08 -10.99 -6.74
CA PRO A 144 4.83 -10.96 -7.49
C PRO A 144 3.58 -10.82 -6.62
N ALA A 145 3.61 -11.28 -5.37
CA ALA A 145 2.49 -11.16 -4.46
C ALA A 145 2.06 -9.69 -4.22
N LEU A 146 3.00 -8.74 -4.26
CA LEU A 146 2.72 -7.33 -4.00
C LEU A 146 2.07 -6.59 -5.17
N TRP A 147 2.28 -7.05 -6.42
CA TRP A 147 1.72 -6.42 -7.62
C TRP A 147 0.68 -7.27 -8.35
N CYS A 148 0.36 -8.45 -7.83
CA CYS A 148 -0.73 -9.26 -8.34
C CYS A 148 -2.07 -8.56 -8.11
N ASP A 149 -2.84 -8.37 -9.19
CA ASP A 149 -4.14 -7.69 -9.17
C ASP A 149 -5.32 -8.67 -9.23
N ASP A 150 -5.08 -9.96 -9.00
CA ASP A 150 -6.13 -10.97 -8.88
C ASP A 150 -6.66 -11.02 -7.43
N TYR A 151 -7.99 -11.15 -7.27
CA TYR A 151 -8.63 -11.22 -5.96
C TYR A 151 -8.10 -12.37 -5.09
N ARG A 152 -7.64 -13.46 -5.69
CA ARG A 152 -7.02 -14.60 -5.01
C ARG A 152 -5.65 -14.26 -4.41
N GLY A 153 -5.04 -13.18 -4.87
CA GLY A 153 -3.78 -12.65 -4.34
C GLY A 153 -3.92 -11.93 -3.00
N PHE A 154 -5.13 -11.87 -2.43
CA PHE A 154 -5.38 -11.22 -1.14
C PHE A 154 -6.24 -12.10 -0.25
N GLU A 155 -5.86 -12.22 1.03
CA GLU A 155 -6.65 -12.94 2.03
C GLU A 155 -6.56 -12.22 3.38
N TRP A 156 -7.73 -11.95 3.97
CA TRP A 156 -7.79 -11.49 5.35
C TRP A 156 -7.45 -12.61 6.33
N ILE A 157 -6.57 -12.30 7.30
CA ILE A 157 -6.40 -13.11 8.51
C ILE A 157 -7.29 -12.52 9.60
N ASP A 158 -7.18 -11.21 9.84
CA ASP A 158 -8.06 -10.46 10.74
C ASP A 158 -8.21 -9.03 10.24
N ALA A 159 -9.46 -8.66 9.93
CA ALA A 159 -9.83 -7.33 9.46
C ALA A 159 -10.52 -6.49 10.56
N ASN A 160 -10.73 -7.04 11.77
CA ASN A 160 -11.65 -6.48 12.74
C ASN A 160 -11.00 -6.04 14.06
N ASP A 161 -9.67 -6.16 14.19
CA ASP A 161 -8.96 -5.76 15.41
C ASP A 161 -8.76 -4.22 15.48
N GLY A 162 -9.89 -3.51 15.46
CA GLY A 162 -9.91 -2.05 15.56
C GLY A 162 -9.45 -1.53 16.91
N ASP A 163 -9.69 -2.27 17.98
CA ASP A 163 -9.29 -1.87 19.33
C ASP A 163 -7.76 -1.74 19.49
N HIS A 164 -7.00 -2.55 18.74
CA HIS A 164 -5.54 -2.47 18.69
C HIS A 164 -5.00 -1.72 17.48
N ASN A 165 -5.87 -1.20 16.62
CA ASN A 165 -5.49 -0.58 15.33
C ASN A 165 -4.66 -1.52 14.45
N LEU A 166 -5.01 -2.80 14.42
CA LEU A 166 -4.28 -3.86 13.73
C LEU A 166 -5.07 -4.38 12.53
N LEU A 167 -4.37 -4.51 11.39
CA LEU A 167 -4.84 -5.22 10.21
C LEU A 167 -3.89 -6.36 9.89
N THR A 168 -4.44 -7.56 9.71
CA THR A 168 -3.64 -8.72 9.36
C THR A 168 -4.19 -9.39 8.11
N TYR A 169 -3.36 -9.45 7.07
CA TYR A 169 -3.72 -10.06 5.79
C TYR A 169 -2.51 -10.67 5.09
N LEU A 170 -2.78 -11.55 4.15
CA LEU A 170 -1.79 -12.17 3.28
C LEU A 170 -1.86 -11.58 1.87
N ARG A 171 -0.69 -11.40 1.26
CA ARG A 171 -0.54 -11.21 -0.17
C ARG A 171 0.06 -12.50 -0.75
N LYS A 172 -0.51 -12.95 -1.88
CA LYS A 172 -0.13 -14.20 -2.55
C LYS A 172 0.16 -13.93 -4.02
N SER A 173 1.12 -14.64 -4.58
CA SER A 173 1.33 -14.66 -6.02
C SER A 173 0.58 -15.81 -6.68
N ALA A 174 0.40 -15.74 -8.00
CA ALA A 174 -0.14 -16.86 -8.77
C ALA A 174 0.73 -18.13 -8.68
N ASP A 175 2.02 -17.95 -8.41
CA ASP A 175 3.01 -19.03 -8.33
C ASP A 175 2.99 -19.76 -6.98
N ASP A 176 2.30 -19.24 -5.97
CA ASP A 176 2.18 -19.84 -4.64
C ASP A 176 1.23 -21.04 -4.60
N GLY A 177 0.99 -21.67 -5.74
CA GLY A 177 0.19 -22.88 -5.84
C GLY A 177 -1.24 -22.70 -5.37
N TRP A 178 -1.95 -21.70 -5.91
CA TRP A 178 -3.37 -21.52 -5.63
C TRP A 178 -4.11 -22.83 -5.83
N PRO A 179 -4.91 -23.26 -4.85
CA PRO A 179 -5.65 -24.50 -5.02
C PRO A 179 -6.53 -24.39 -6.28
N PRO A 180 -6.64 -25.45 -7.07
CA PRO A 180 -7.57 -25.46 -8.20
C PRO A 180 -8.97 -25.11 -7.68
N VAL A 181 -9.69 -24.28 -8.45
CA VAL A 181 -11.08 -23.91 -8.14
C VAL A 181 -11.87 -25.21 -7.93
N GLY A 182 -12.28 -25.51 -6.69
CA GLY A 182 -13.10 -26.69 -6.37
C GLY A 182 -12.55 -27.68 -5.33
N GLY A 183 -11.46 -27.35 -4.63
CA GLY A 183 -10.93 -28.25 -3.58
C GLY A 183 -11.11 -27.69 -2.17
N ASP A 184 -11.95 -28.32 -1.35
CA ASP A 184 -12.03 -28.12 0.08
C ASP A 184 -10.66 -28.40 0.71
N ARG A 185 -9.94 -27.37 1.12
CA ARG A 185 -8.83 -27.52 2.05
C ARG A 185 -9.22 -26.88 3.37
N GLU A 186 -9.52 -27.74 4.32
CA GLU A 186 -9.54 -27.42 5.74
C GLU A 186 -8.13 -26.95 6.12
N LEU A 187 -7.97 -25.62 6.28
CA LEU A 187 -6.73 -25.03 6.78
C LEU A 187 -6.62 -25.40 8.28
N GLN A 188 -5.79 -26.38 8.58
CA GLN A 188 -5.30 -26.54 9.97
C GLN A 188 -4.48 -25.30 10.30
N ARG A 189 -5.12 -24.39 11.03
CA ARG A 189 -4.48 -23.19 11.59
C ARG A 189 -3.73 -23.60 12.87
N GLU A 190 -2.43 -23.75 12.78
CA GLU A 190 -1.61 -23.51 13.96
C GLU A 190 -1.29 -22.00 13.99
N PRO A 191 -1.66 -21.28 15.06
CA PRO A 191 -1.25 -19.90 15.20
C PRO A 191 0.28 -19.85 15.39
N PRO A 192 1.00 -18.95 14.69
CA PRO A 192 2.42 -18.77 14.94
C PRO A 192 2.61 -18.30 16.39
N ARG A 193 3.34 -19.07 17.19
CA ARG A 193 3.75 -18.68 18.53
C ARG A 193 4.65 -17.46 18.44
N SER A 194 4.15 -16.36 18.99
CA SER A 194 4.87 -15.17 19.46
C SER A 194 6.12 -14.75 18.71
N LEU A 195 6.01 -13.71 17.85
CA LEU A 195 7.07 -12.72 17.66
C LEU A 195 6.44 -11.37 17.33
N PRO A 196 6.76 -10.29 18.04
CA PRO A 196 6.36 -8.95 17.65
C PRO A 196 7.22 -8.49 16.47
N GLY A 197 6.59 -8.15 15.36
CA GLY A 197 7.15 -7.20 14.39
C GLY A 197 7.98 -7.72 13.23
N ARG A 198 7.81 -8.96 12.74
CA ARG A 198 8.35 -9.34 11.43
C ARG A 198 7.30 -10.01 10.55
N PRO A 199 7.04 -9.53 9.32
CA PRO A 199 6.28 -10.31 8.36
C PRO A 199 7.08 -11.55 7.98
N ALA A 200 6.45 -12.73 8.08
CA ALA A 200 7.06 -13.98 7.66
C ALA A 200 7.09 -14.04 6.13
N PHE A 201 8.26 -13.79 5.54
CA PHE A 201 8.51 -14.10 4.14
C PHE A 201 8.96 -15.55 4.04
N HIS A 202 8.10 -16.42 3.52
CA HIS A 202 8.50 -17.76 3.12
C HIS A 202 9.02 -17.71 1.68
N ARG A 203 10.29 -18.08 1.48
CA ARG A 203 10.86 -18.37 0.17
C ARG A 203 10.74 -19.87 -0.08
N ASP A 204 10.05 -20.23 -1.14
CA ASP A 204 10.33 -21.48 -1.83
C ASP A 204 10.29 -21.22 -3.33
N LEU A 205 11.41 -21.53 -4.02
CA LEU A 205 11.63 -21.30 -5.44
C LEU A 205 11.26 -22.54 -6.22
N GLY A 206 9.99 -22.68 -6.60
CA GLY A 206 9.55 -23.69 -7.55
C GLY A 206 9.00 -23.02 -8.82
N ARG A 207 9.55 -23.37 -10.00
CA ARG A 207 9.08 -22.90 -11.30
C ARG A 207 7.77 -23.61 -11.69
N GLY A 208 6.69 -22.83 -11.85
CA GLY A 208 5.42 -23.27 -12.42
C GLY A 208 4.92 -22.31 -13.53
N PRO A 209 3.95 -22.70 -14.38
CA PRO A 209 3.60 -21.99 -15.60
C PRO A 209 2.91 -20.66 -15.37
N GLU A 210 3.26 -19.69 -16.22
CA GLU A 210 2.85 -18.28 -16.23
C GLU A 210 1.36 -18.10 -16.55
N HIS A 211 0.46 -18.15 -15.57
CA HIS A 211 -0.94 -17.70 -15.74
C HIS A 211 -1.54 -17.22 -14.44
N GLY A 212 -1.76 -15.89 -14.31
CA GLY A 212 -2.56 -15.37 -13.21
C GLY A 212 -2.32 -13.92 -12.80
N CYS A 213 -1.10 -13.42 -12.90
CA CYS A 213 -0.84 -11.99 -12.76
C CYS A 213 -0.64 -11.38 -14.15
N ARG A 214 -1.32 -10.28 -14.47
CA ARG A 214 -1.14 -9.58 -15.75
C ARG A 214 0.30 -9.09 -15.86
N ASP A 215 1.03 -9.57 -16.84
CA ASP A 215 2.44 -9.24 -17.06
C ASP A 215 2.61 -7.78 -17.47
N LEU A 216 3.07 -6.95 -16.52
CA LEU A 216 3.40 -5.55 -16.76
C LEU A 216 4.63 -5.36 -17.66
N ARG A 217 5.37 -6.42 -17.99
CA ARG A 217 6.54 -6.33 -18.87
C ARG A 217 6.20 -5.90 -20.29
N ARG A 218 4.94 -6.01 -20.73
CA ARG A 218 4.50 -5.53 -22.05
C ARG A 218 4.52 -3.99 -22.22
N PHE A 219 4.69 -3.23 -21.14
CA PHE A 219 4.72 -1.76 -21.21
C PHE A 219 6.13 -1.16 -21.13
N ARG A 220 7.20 -1.98 -21.17
CA ARG A 220 8.60 -1.51 -21.18
C ARG A 220 9.26 -1.47 -22.56
N GLY A 221 8.53 -1.54 -23.63
CA GLY A 221 9.08 -1.51 -24.99
C GLY A 221 8.27 -0.62 -25.91
N GLY A 222 8.71 0.62 -26.04
CA GLY A 222 8.25 1.61 -27.02
C GLY A 222 8.98 2.91 -26.80
#